data_b9a526cd684fcc9918794cfd622e87cb
#
_entry.id   b9a526cd684fcc9918794cfd622e87cb
#
_cell.length_a   1.000
_cell.length_b   1.000
_cell.length_c   1.000
_cell.angle_alpha   90.00
_cell.angle_beta   90.00
_cell.angle_gamma   90.00
#
_symmetry.space_group_name_H-M   'P 1'
#
loop_
_entity.id
_entity.type
_entity.pdbx_description
1 polymer ?
#
loop_
_entity_poly.entity_id
_entity_poly.type
_entity_poly.pdbx_seq_one_letter_code
_entity_poly.pdbx_strand_id
1 'polypeptide(L)'
;DVGSYLAARQALSDGAGEQLSIRANFRSQQGLIEWVNQTFAAPLSTDDQPGFEDLAWTKADRGSDPRVRALDIEVEASDPDKGPKVDDMRRAEAAAVADLCRRLVDSYTVLDDDAPAGQRACRPGDIALIAPAGTSLWIYESALESAGLPIATQAGKGAFRRQEILDLIAVTRTIADSRDTLALGALLRGPLVGLTEQQLLDCTAALPRDPERPDRIPTLNLNVDPDALPDPVARETLHVLKGLRKRAPYVTPFELLAEAVEELRVRPILEQRHPRSAERALSNVDLYLELARPYAVRGLKAFASDMRAKWEASTSQAEGRPDAQ
;
A
#
# COMPACT_ATOMS: atom_id res chain seq x y z
N ASP A 1 -0.09 24.00 19.11
CA ASP A 1 0.76 25.14 19.38
C ASP A 1 1.21 25.11 20.84
N VAL A 2 2.53 24.98 21.06
CA VAL A 2 3.14 24.90 22.41
C VAL A 2 2.91 26.20 23.18
N GLY A 3 3.01 27.36 22.52
CA GLY A 3 2.76 28.67 23.14
C GLY A 3 1.36 28.82 23.74
N SER A 4 0.33 28.36 23.03
CA SER A 4 -1.05 28.35 23.57
C SER A 4 -1.21 27.43 24.77
N TYR A 5 -0.51 26.27 24.76
CA TYR A 5 -0.49 25.37 25.89
C TYR A 5 0.18 26.00 27.12
N LEU A 6 1.35 26.64 26.95
CA LEU A 6 2.07 27.33 28.03
C LEU A 6 1.25 28.48 28.62
N ALA A 7 0.60 29.29 27.78
CA ALA A 7 -0.28 30.36 28.23
C ALA A 7 -1.48 29.84 29.03
N ALA A 8 -2.13 28.76 28.56
CA ALA A 8 -3.23 28.13 29.29
C ALA A 8 -2.79 27.53 30.63
N ARG A 9 -1.62 26.88 30.65
CA ARG A 9 -1.00 26.33 31.86
C ARG A 9 -0.70 27.44 32.88
N GLN A 10 -0.12 28.56 32.44
CA GLN A 10 0.13 29.71 33.30
C GLN A 10 -1.15 30.31 33.86
N ALA A 11 -2.18 30.50 33.03
CA ALA A 11 -3.47 31.04 33.47
C ALA A 11 -4.15 30.13 34.50
N LEU A 12 -4.00 28.81 34.38
CA LEU A 12 -4.49 27.86 35.40
C LEU A 12 -3.72 27.93 36.70
N SER A 13 -2.37 28.12 36.63
CA SER A 13 -1.52 28.27 37.83
C SER A 13 -1.77 29.57 38.56
N ASP A 14 -2.05 30.66 37.83
CA ASP A 14 -2.33 31.98 38.41
C ASP A 14 -3.78 32.09 38.93
N GLY A 15 -4.64 31.16 38.59
CA GLY A 15 -6.02 31.06 39.03
C GLY A 15 -6.24 30.06 40.17
N ALA A 16 -7.48 29.62 40.35
CA ALA A 16 -7.85 28.60 41.33
C ALA A 16 -7.73 27.16 40.79
N GLY A 17 -7.01 26.95 39.67
CA GLY A 17 -6.84 25.65 39.04
C GLY A 17 -5.73 24.80 39.67
N GLU A 18 -5.90 23.50 39.66
CA GLU A 18 -4.92 22.52 40.11
C GLU A 18 -4.27 21.84 38.90
N GLN A 19 -2.94 21.74 38.87
CA GLN A 19 -2.21 20.98 37.87
C GLN A 19 -1.91 19.57 38.39
N LEU A 20 -2.34 18.58 37.63
CA LEU A 20 -2.05 17.17 37.91
C LEU A 20 -1.12 16.61 36.86
N SER A 21 -0.06 15.94 37.30
CA SER A 21 0.89 15.24 36.42
C SER A 21 0.66 13.75 36.44
N ILE A 22 0.52 13.13 35.25
CA ILE A 22 0.46 11.69 35.07
C ILE A 22 1.86 11.21 34.69
N ARG A 23 2.61 10.65 35.62
CA ARG A 23 3.98 10.17 35.42
C ARG A 23 4.11 8.67 35.29
N ALA A 24 3.20 7.89 35.89
CA ALA A 24 3.27 6.44 35.90
C ALA A 24 2.98 5.84 34.53
N ASN A 25 3.92 5.06 33.99
CA ASN A 25 3.78 4.30 32.75
C ASN A 25 3.57 2.82 33.07
N PHE A 26 2.40 2.29 32.74
CA PHE A 26 2.00 0.89 32.97
C PHE A 26 2.23 -0.02 31.75
N ARG A 27 2.62 0.55 30.61
CA ARG A 27 2.75 -0.20 29.35
C ARG A 27 4.19 -0.66 29.13
N SER A 28 5.15 0.23 29.26
CA SER A 28 6.55 0.00 28.87
C SER A 28 7.39 -0.49 30.03
N GLN A 29 8.43 -1.25 29.72
CA GLN A 29 9.39 -1.73 30.68
C GLN A 29 10.40 -0.63 31.08
N GLN A 30 11.08 -0.83 32.19
CA GLN A 30 12.03 0.10 32.82
C GLN A 30 13.04 0.68 31.83
N GLY A 31 13.82 -0.15 31.14
CA GLY A 31 14.90 0.34 30.28
C GLY A 31 14.43 1.21 29.12
N LEU A 32 13.20 1.02 28.61
CA LEU A 32 12.62 1.92 27.61
C LEU A 32 12.26 3.28 28.22
N ILE A 33 11.67 3.30 29.40
CA ILE A 33 11.30 4.55 30.11
C ILE A 33 12.54 5.33 30.50
N GLU A 34 13.58 4.67 31.01
CA GLU A 34 14.86 5.31 31.32
C GLU A 34 15.52 5.93 30.09
N TRP A 35 15.50 5.20 28.95
CA TRP A 35 15.99 5.75 27.69
C TRP A 35 15.19 6.97 27.24
N VAL A 36 13.86 6.95 27.33
CA VAL A 36 13.00 8.10 27.03
C VAL A 36 13.35 9.30 27.92
N ASN A 37 13.45 9.09 29.24
CA ASN A 37 13.79 10.14 30.17
C ASN A 37 15.14 10.78 29.85
N GLN A 38 16.18 9.97 29.59
CA GLN A 38 17.51 10.46 29.23
C GLN A 38 17.50 11.21 27.89
N THR A 39 16.80 10.72 26.91
CA THR A 39 16.80 11.30 25.56
C THR A 39 16.06 12.64 25.50
N PHE A 40 14.93 12.76 26.19
CA PHE A 40 14.04 13.91 26.07
C PHE A 40 14.18 14.95 27.18
N ALA A 41 14.93 14.69 28.26
CA ALA A 41 15.12 15.63 29.32
C ALA A 41 15.66 16.99 28.85
N ALA A 42 16.76 17.00 28.10
CA ALA A 42 17.37 18.26 27.62
C ALA A 42 16.55 18.96 26.53
N PRO A 43 16.08 18.28 25.47
CA PRO A 43 15.28 18.93 24.41
C PRO A 43 13.96 19.53 24.89
N LEU A 44 13.30 18.93 25.89
CA LEU A 44 12.01 19.41 26.40
C LEU A 44 12.10 20.37 27.58
N SER A 45 13.32 20.69 28.05
CA SER A 45 13.57 21.62 29.17
C SER A 45 13.99 23.02 28.71
N THR A 46 13.87 23.36 27.45
CA THR A 46 14.11 24.70 26.91
C THR A 46 12.95 25.64 27.22
N ASP A 47 13.16 26.97 27.21
CA ASP A 47 12.17 27.97 27.61
C ASP A 47 10.92 27.99 26.72
N ASP A 48 11.02 27.50 25.50
CA ASP A 48 9.93 27.40 24.52
C ASP A 48 9.18 26.06 24.59
N GLN A 49 9.52 25.19 25.55
CA GLN A 49 8.92 23.89 25.76
C GLN A 49 8.14 23.82 27.09
N PRO A 50 7.21 22.88 27.23
CA PRO A 50 6.37 22.77 28.43
C PRO A 50 7.14 22.34 29.70
N GLY A 51 8.42 22.05 29.60
CA GLY A 51 9.23 21.41 30.62
C GLY A 51 9.16 19.89 30.57
N PHE A 52 10.21 19.24 31.01
CA PHE A 52 10.30 17.79 31.06
C PHE A 52 10.00 17.29 32.47
N GLU A 53 9.14 16.28 32.59
CA GLU A 53 8.93 15.53 33.82
C GLU A 53 9.26 14.07 33.57
N ASP A 54 10.10 13.49 34.44
CA ASP A 54 10.46 12.07 34.33
C ASP A 54 9.25 11.17 34.42
N LEU A 55 9.14 10.24 33.49
CA LEU A 55 8.19 9.16 33.55
C LEU A 55 8.64 8.10 34.56
N ALA A 56 7.71 7.61 35.38
CA ALA A 56 7.95 6.53 36.31
C ALA A 56 7.53 5.20 35.70
N TRP A 57 8.43 4.24 35.60
CA TRP A 57 8.11 2.90 35.15
C TRP A 57 7.42 2.10 36.27
N THR A 58 6.51 1.21 35.91
CA THR A 58 5.85 0.28 36.84
C THR A 58 6.20 -1.18 36.54
N LYS A 59 6.75 -1.46 35.33
CA LYS A 59 7.19 -2.78 34.92
C LYS A 59 8.71 -2.83 34.88
N ALA A 60 9.32 -3.66 35.72
CA ALA A 60 10.75 -3.95 35.67
C ALA A 60 11.11 -4.70 34.37
N ASP A 61 12.37 -4.57 33.94
CA ASP A 61 12.88 -5.34 32.82
C ASP A 61 12.88 -6.83 33.14
N ARG A 62 12.45 -7.63 32.16
CA ARG A 62 12.59 -9.06 32.17
C ARG A 62 13.69 -9.45 31.18
N GLY A 63 14.85 -9.86 31.70
CA GLY A 63 16.04 -10.19 30.90
C GLY A 63 17.05 -9.04 30.82
N SER A 64 18.20 -9.33 30.26
CA SER A 64 19.39 -8.43 30.17
C SER A 64 19.57 -7.74 28.82
N ASP A 65 18.70 -8.01 27.85
CA ASP A 65 18.82 -7.44 26.50
C ASP A 65 18.53 -5.93 26.45
N PRO A 66 19.32 -5.14 25.72
CA PRO A 66 19.04 -3.73 25.51
C PRO A 66 17.64 -3.52 24.92
N ARG A 67 16.88 -2.58 25.49
CA ARG A 67 15.51 -2.27 25.01
C ARG A 67 15.49 -1.35 23.78
N VAL A 68 16.56 -0.63 23.56
CA VAL A 68 16.76 0.24 22.40
C VAL A 68 18.05 -0.13 21.71
N ARG A 69 17.99 -0.27 20.40
CA ARG A 69 19.14 -0.57 19.55
C ARG A 69 19.13 0.33 18.33
N ALA A 70 20.29 0.78 17.90
CA ALA A 70 20.47 1.47 16.63
C ALA A 70 20.82 0.45 15.54
N LEU A 71 20.34 0.70 14.33
CA LEU A 71 20.73 -0.04 13.13
C LEU A 71 21.50 0.92 12.23
N ASP A 72 22.81 0.75 12.16
CA ASP A 72 23.67 1.51 11.26
C ASP A 72 23.73 0.82 9.90
N ILE A 73 23.52 1.58 8.83
CA ILE A 73 23.47 1.07 7.47
C ILE A 73 24.45 1.85 6.62
N GLU A 74 25.44 1.14 6.10
CA GLU A 74 26.41 1.69 5.15
C GLU A 74 25.85 1.56 3.74
N VAL A 75 25.84 2.65 2.99
CA VAL A 75 25.40 2.68 1.59
C VAL A 75 26.52 3.22 0.74
N GLU A 76 27.03 2.39 -0.15
CA GLU A 76 28.02 2.81 -1.14
C GLU A 76 27.41 3.80 -2.14
N ALA A 77 28.07 4.92 -2.38
CA ALA A 77 27.66 5.87 -3.39
C ALA A 77 27.95 5.33 -4.78
N SER A 78 26.97 5.37 -5.67
CA SER A 78 27.16 5.04 -7.10
C SER A 78 28.13 5.98 -7.81
N ASP A 79 28.33 7.17 -7.27
CA ASP A 79 29.27 8.20 -7.72
C ASP A 79 30.05 8.72 -6.49
N PRO A 80 31.37 8.44 -6.36
CA PRO A 80 32.16 8.83 -5.21
C PRO A 80 32.14 10.35 -4.94
N ASP A 81 31.91 11.16 -5.96
CA ASP A 81 31.93 12.63 -5.87
C ASP A 81 30.57 13.21 -5.41
N LYS A 82 29.51 12.44 -5.38
CA LYS A 82 28.14 12.94 -5.12
C LYS A 82 27.43 12.33 -3.90
N GLY A 83 28.03 11.37 -3.27
CA GLY A 83 27.39 10.61 -2.20
C GLY A 83 26.19 9.75 -2.67
N PRO A 84 25.63 8.90 -1.80
CA PRO A 84 24.51 8.03 -2.15
C PRO A 84 23.22 8.83 -2.38
N LYS A 85 22.45 8.45 -3.39
CA LYS A 85 21.13 9.03 -3.62
C LYS A 85 20.15 8.63 -2.50
N VAL A 86 19.26 9.53 -2.14
CA VAL A 86 18.25 9.32 -1.08
C VAL A 86 17.44 8.05 -1.31
N ASP A 87 17.08 7.74 -2.56
CA ASP A 87 16.32 6.54 -2.88
C ASP A 87 17.14 5.24 -2.73
N ASP A 88 18.46 5.30 -3.00
CA ASP A 88 19.35 4.16 -2.79
C ASP A 88 19.57 3.91 -1.30
N MET A 89 19.71 4.99 -0.51
CA MET A 89 19.75 4.91 0.95
C MET A 89 18.48 4.27 1.52
N ARG A 90 17.31 4.73 1.07
CA ARG A 90 16.02 4.18 1.53
C ARG A 90 15.84 2.71 1.15
N ARG A 91 16.29 2.30 -0.05
CA ARG A 91 16.23 0.88 -0.45
C ARG A 91 17.15 0.02 0.38
N ALA A 92 18.36 0.48 0.65
CA ALA A 92 19.30 -0.24 1.52
C ALA A 92 18.75 -0.35 2.95
N GLU A 93 18.21 0.73 3.48
CA GLU A 93 17.55 0.76 4.79
C GLU A 93 16.36 -0.23 4.83
N ALA A 94 15.49 -0.19 3.83
CA ALA A 94 14.34 -1.09 3.75
C ALA A 94 14.75 -2.56 3.68
N ALA A 95 15.80 -2.89 2.94
CA ALA A 95 16.34 -4.25 2.88
C ALA A 95 16.90 -4.70 4.23
N ALA A 96 17.65 -3.84 4.92
CA ALA A 96 18.21 -4.14 6.24
C ALA A 96 17.11 -4.29 7.31
N VAL A 97 16.07 -3.43 7.26
CA VAL A 97 14.89 -3.53 8.13
C VAL A 97 14.13 -4.83 7.88
N ALA A 98 13.93 -5.21 6.62
CA ALA A 98 13.26 -6.47 6.28
C ALA A 98 14.02 -7.70 6.77
N ASP A 99 15.36 -7.71 6.63
CA ASP A 99 16.20 -8.78 7.16
C ASP A 99 16.17 -8.83 8.70
N LEU A 100 16.20 -7.68 9.36
CA LEU A 100 16.04 -7.59 10.81
C LEU A 100 14.68 -8.15 11.26
N CYS A 101 13.58 -7.74 10.63
CA CYS A 101 12.24 -8.25 10.96
C CYS A 101 12.14 -9.76 10.79
N ARG A 102 12.72 -10.32 9.71
CA ARG A 102 12.76 -11.75 9.49
C ARG A 102 13.54 -12.48 10.60
N ARG A 103 14.73 -11.98 10.98
CA ARG A 103 15.49 -12.53 12.09
C ARG A 103 14.76 -12.48 13.41
N LEU A 104 14.00 -11.41 13.67
CA LEU A 104 13.16 -11.31 14.86
C LEU A 104 12.08 -12.40 14.88
N VAL A 105 11.39 -12.62 13.76
CA VAL A 105 10.37 -13.68 13.65
C VAL A 105 10.99 -15.07 13.81
N ASP A 106 12.18 -15.29 13.26
CA ASP A 106 12.84 -16.61 13.27
C ASP A 106 13.43 -16.98 14.64
N SER A 107 13.87 -16.00 15.45
CA SER A 107 14.71 -16.28 16.62
C SER A 107 14.37 -15.49 17.90
N TYR A 108 13.55 -14.45 17.81
CA TYR A 108 13.25 -13.61 18.98
C TYR A 108 12.02 -14.11 19.75
N THR A 109 12.05 -13.94 21.07
CA THR A 109 10.95 -14.26 21.96
C THR A 109 10.33 -12.98 22.51
N VAL A 110 9.01 -12.87 22.45
CA VAL A 110 8.24 -11.78 23.05
C VAL A 110 7.62 -12.24 24.37
N LEU A 111 7.50 -11.30 25.30
CA LEU A 111 6.79 -11.54 26.55
C LEU A 111 5.28 -11.61 26.25
N ASP A 112 4.65 -12.63 26.79
CA ASP A 112 3.23 -12.86 26.63
C ASP A 112 2.71 -13.49 27.93
N ASP A 113 1.98 -12.72 28.72
CA ASP A 113 1.49 -13.15 30.02
C ASP A 113 0.42 -14.26 29.91
N ASP A 114 -0.19 -14.42 28.73
CA ASP A 114 -1.15 -15.48 28.42
C ASP A 114 -0.46 -16.78 27.95
N ALA A 115 0.82 -16.72 27.64
CA ALA A 115 1.58 -17.92 27.24
C ALA A 115 2.00 -18.76 28.46
N PRO A 116 1.98 -20.11 28.38
CA PRO A 116 2.30 -20.99 29.51
C PRO A 116 3.68 -20.74 30.14
N ALA A 117 4.65 -20.27 29.36
CA ALA A 117 6.01 -19.93 29.81
C ALA A 117 6.20 -18.42 30.07
N GLY A 118 5.14 -17.60 30.01
CA GLY A 118 5.22 -16.14 30.10
C GLY A 118 5.92 -15.48 28.88
N GLN A 119 6.20 -16.24 27.84
CA GLN A 119 6.84 -15.80 26.61
C GLN A 119 6.52 -16.75 25.45
N ARG A 120 6.59 -16.24 24.22
CA ARG A 120 6.40 -17.01 23.00
C ARG A 120 7.31 -16.50 21.87
N ALA A 121 7.42 -17.27 20.79
CA ALA A 121 8.11 -16.84 19.58
C ALA A 121 7.47 -15.55 19.01
N CYS A 122 8.31 -14.66 18.49
CA CYS A 122 7.87 -13.44 17.82
C CYS A 122 7.08 -13.79 16.55
N ARG A 123 5.98 -13.09 16.33
CA ARG A 123 5.15 -13.18 15.13
C ARG A 123 5.25 -11.87 14.35
N PRO A 124 4.99 -11.87 13.03
CA PRO A 124 4.98 -10.61 12.25
C PRO A 124 4.09 -9.52 12.86
N GLY A 125 2.93 -9.89 13.44
CA GLY A 125 2.02 -8.97 14.12
C GLY A 125 2.54 -8.32 15.40
N ASP A 126 3.66 -8.80 15.95
CA ASP A 126 4.32 -8.20 17.12
C ASP A 126 5.26 -7.04 16.74
N ILE A 127 5.52 -6.86 15.44
CA ILE A 127 6.46 -5.87 14.91
C ILE A 127 5.67 -4.70 14.33
N ALA A 128 5.96 -3.49 14.79
CA ALA A 128 5.42 -2.26 14.23
C ALA A 128 6.54 -1.42 13.62
N LEU A 129 6.43 -1.09 12.33
CA LEU A 129 7.30 -0.14 11.65
C LEU A 129 6.65 1.23 11.67
N ILE A 130 7.32 2.19 12.29
CA ILE A 130 6.85 3.58 12.42
C ILE A 130 7.77 4.48 11.60
N ALA A 131 7.20 5.25 10.67
CA ALA A 131 7.94 6.19 9.83
C ALA A 131 7.42 7.62 10.03
N PRO A 132 8.28 8.63 9.95
CA PRO A 132 7.90 10.04 10.12
C PRO A 132 6.91 10.52 9.05
N ALA A 133 6.95 9.93 7.84
CA ALA A 133 6.07 10.26 6.71
C ALA A 133 5.75 9.02 5.87
N GLY A 134 4.50 8.95 5.40
CA GLY A 134 4.02 7.83 4.59
C GLY A 134 4.53 7.78 3.14
N THR A 135 5.22 8.82 2.66
CA THR A 135 5.56 8.98 1.23
C THR A 135 6.44 7.86 0.66
N SER A 136 7.32 7.28 1.48
CA SER A 136 8.27 6.24 1.06
C SER A 136 8.02 4.88 1.69
N LEU A 137 6.92 4.69 2.43
CA LEU A 137 6.60 3.42 3.09
C LEU A 137 6.50 2.24 2.12
N TRP A 138 6.06 2.47 0.89
CA TRP A 138 5.97 1.45 -0.15
C TRP A 138 7.31 0.74 -0.45
N ILE A 139 8.46 1.41 -0.21
CA ILE A 139 9.80 0.82 -0.39
C ILE A 139 10.02 -0.26 0.68
N TYR A 140 9.66 0.06 1.94
CA TYR A 140 9.76 -0.87 3.07
C TYR A 140 8.76 -2.02 2.93
N GLU A 141 7.53 -1.71 2.52
CA GLU A 141 6.50 -2.71 2.22
C GLU A 141 7.01 -3.72 1.18
N SER A 142 7.56 -3.24 0.07
CA SER A 142 8.11 -4.10 -0.99
C SER A 142 9.28 -4.97 -0.50
N ALA A 143 10.16 -4.43 0.34
CA ALA A 143 11.29 -5.17 0.91
C ALA A 143 10.81 -6.26 1.88
N LEU A 144 9.87 -5.94 2.78
CA LEU A 144 9.29 -6.90 3.72
C LEU A 144 8.56 -8.04 2.99
N GLU A 145 7.79 -7.73 1.95
CA GLU A 145 7.15 -8.73 1.09
C GLU A 145 8.13 -9.64 0.39
N SER A 146 9.20 -9.05 -0.16
CA SER A 146 10.28 -9.82 -0.78
C SER A 146 10.96 -10.77 0.21
N ALA A 147 11.01 -10.38 1.48
CA ALA A 147 11.48 -11.22 2.57
C ALA A 147 10.46 -12.28 3.03
N GLY A 148 9.24 -12.30 2.46
CA GLY A 148 8.17 -13.25 2.79
C GLY A 148 7.43 -12.95 4.09
N LEU A 149 7.47 -11.69 4.55
CA LEU A 149 6.75 -11.25 5.75
C LEU A 149 5.38 -10.67 5.37
N PRO A 150 4.29 -11.08 6.03
CA PRO A 150 2.98 -10.46 5.86
C PRO A 150 2.98 -9.04 6.42
N ILE A 151 2.31 -8.12 5.73
CA ILE A 151 2.27 -6.71 6.10
C ILE A 151 0.83 -6.22 6.20
N ALA A 152 0.56 -5.42 7.24
CA ALA A 152 -0.63 -4.60 7.32
C ALA A 152 -0.21 -3.13 7.40
N THR A 153 -0.58 -2.32 6.41
CA THR A 153 -0.26 -0.89 6.40
C THR A 153 -1.48 -0.03 6.71
N GLN A 154 -1.25 1.04 7.48
CA GLN A 154 -2.27 2.07 7.71
C GLN A 154 -2.01 3.35 6.89
N ALA A 155 -0.89 3.41 6.20
CA ALA A 155 -0.41 4.61 5.50
C ALA A 155 -1.08 4.87 4.14
N GLY A 156 -2.19 4.31 3.86
CA GLY A 156 -3.24 4.70 2.92
C GLY A 156 -2.91 5.21 1.51
N LYS A 157 -1.67 5.35 1.11
CA LYS A 157 -1.27 5.74 -0.26
C LYS A 157 -0.92 4.55 -1.14
N GLY A 158 -0.94 3.34 -0.58
CA GLY A 158 -0.45 2.13 -1.24
C GLY A 158 -1.42 1.53 -2.24
N ALA A 159 -2.72 1.44 -1.93
CA ALA A 159 -3.68 0.67 -2.72
C ALA A 159 -3.72 1.09 -4.20
N PHE A 160 -3.79 2.39 -4.49
CA PHE A 160 -3.83 2.91 -5.88
C PHE A 160 -2.48 2.85 -6.63
N ARG A 161 -1.42 2.36 -6.00
CA ARG A 161 -0.11 2.07 -6.62
C ARG A 161 0.10 0.57 -6.84
N ARG A 162 -0.77 -0.26 -6.28
CA ARG A 162 -0.69 -1.72 -6.43
C ARG A 162 -1.14 -2.13 -7.82
N GLN A 163 -0.39 -3.06 -8.42
CA GLN A 163 -0.60 -3.46 -9.80
C GLN A 163 -2.00 -4.05 -10.02
N GLU A 164 -2.50 -4.86 -9.08
CA GLU A 164 -3.84 -5.42 -9.14
C GLU A 164 -4.94 -4.36 -9.16
N ILE A 165 -4.74 -3.24 -8.44
CA ILE A 165 -5.68 -2.11 -8.47
C ILE A 165 -5.57 -1.34 -9.79
N LEU A 166 -4.35 -1.13 -10.31
CA LEU A 166 -4.14 -0.48 -11.61
C LEU A 166 -4.77 -1.29 -12.74
N ASP A 167 -4.63 -2.61 -12.69
CA ASP A 167 -5.26 -3.52 -13.65
C ASP A 167 -6.80 -3.43 -13.58
N LEU A 168 -7.39 -3.41 -12.39
CA LEU A 168 -8.84 -3.24 -12.21
C LEU A 168 -9.34 -1.85 -12.64
N ILE A 169 -8.55 -0.79 -12.43
CA ILE A 169 -8.85 0.54 -12.97
C ILE A 169 -8.85 0.51 -14.49
N ALA A 170 -7.88 -0.16 -15.11
CA ALA A 170 -7.80 -0.29 -16.56
C ALA A 170 -8.99 -1.09 -17.12
N VAL A 171 -9.39 -2.20 -16.48
CA VAL A 171 -10.62 -2.96 -16.83
C VAL A 171 -11.85 -2.07 -16.73
N THR A 172 -12.03 -1.39 -15.60
CA THR A 172 -13.18 -0.51 -15.34
C THR A 172 -13.32 0.59 -16.39
N ARG A 173 -12.21 1.27 -16.72
CA ARG A 173 -12.16 2.36 -17.70
C ARG A 173 -12.44 1.84 -19.11
N THR A 174 -11.87 0.70 -19.48
CA THR A 174 -12.09 0.09 -20.80
C THR A 174 -13.54 -0.30 -21.00
N ILE A 175 -14.19 -0.86 -19.99
CA ILE A 175 -15.63 -1.18 -20.03
C ILE A 175 -16.48 0.10 -20.06
N ALA A 176 -16.13 1.13 -19.26
CA ALA A 176 -16.88 2.37 -19.16
C ALA A 176 -16.80 3.21 -20.44
N ASP A 177 -15.63 3.25 -21.10
CA ASP A 177 -15.43 3.95 -22.38
C ASP A 177 -14.69 3.05 -23.38
N SER A 178 -15.42 2.60 -24.41
CA SER A 178 -14.86 1.76 -25.49
C SER A 178 -13.77 2.46 -26.33
N ARG A 179 -13.60 3.76 -26.20
CA ARG A 179 -12.59 4.56 -26.91
C ARG A 179 -11.36 4.85 -26.06
N ASP A 180 -11.34 4.43 -24.80
CA ASP A 180 -10.18 4.62 -23.93
C ASP A 180 -9.04 3.65 -24.31
N THR A 181 -8.26 4.06 -25.30
CA THR A 181 -7.15 3.28 -25.86
C THR A 181 -6.00 3.13 -24.87
N LEU A 182 -5.82 4.10 -23.97
CA LEU A 182 -4.79 4.05 -22.94
C LEU A 182 -5.12 2.99 -21.90
N ALA A 183 -6.39 2.93 -21.45
CA ALA A 183 -6.82 1.92 -20.51
C ALA A 183 -6.75 0.52 -21.12
N LEU A 184 -7.23 0.34 -22.36
CA LEU A 184 -7.13 -0.95 -23.05
C LEU A 184 -5.67 -1.36 -23.27
N GLY A 185 -4.82 -0.46 -23.72
CA GLY A 185 -3.38 -0.71 -23.92
C GLY A 185 -2.67 -1.10 -22.60
N ALA A 186 -2.97 -0.39 -21.52
CA ALA A 186 -2.45 -0.70 -20.20
C ALA A 186 -2.90 -2.08 -19.71
N LEU A 187 -4.17 -2.44 -19.92
CA LEU A 187 -4.72 -3.76 -19.57
C LEU A 187 -4.06 -4.89 -20.38
N LEU A 188 -4.00 -4.74 -21.71
CA LEU A 188 -3.46 -5.77 -22.59
C LEU A 188 -1.96 -6.00 -22.36
N ARG A 189 -1.20 -4.94 -22.09
CA ARG A 189 0.22 -5.02 -21.76
C ARG A 189 0.47 -5.37 -20.29
N GLY A 190 -0.48 -5.03 -19.44
CA GLY A 190 -0.41 -5.26 -18.01
C GLY A 190 -0.34 -6.75 -17.69
N PRO A 191 0.09 -7.06 -16.47
CA PRO A 191 0.34 -8.44 -16.06
C PRO A 191 -0.93 -9.31 -15.99
N LEU A 192 -2.10 -8.72 -16.05
CA LEU A 192 -3.36 -9.46 -16.08
C LEU A 192 -3.56 -10.17 -17.44
N VAL A 193 -3.11 -9.57 -18.53
CA VAL A 193 -3.19 -10.13 -19.89
C VAL A 193 -1.82 -10.53 -20.43
N GLY A 194 -0.82 -9.66 -20.26
CA GLY A 194 0.58 -9.98 -20.47
C GLY A 194 1.07 -9.98 -21.91
N LEU A 195 0.44 -9.23 -22.82
CA LEU A 195 0.92 -9.11 -24.19
C LEU A 195 2.24 -8.34 -24.25
N THR A 196 3.13 -8.80 -25.12
CA THR A 196 4.37 -8.08 -25.47
C THR A 196 4.07 -6.89 -26.37
N GLU A 197 5.03 -5.96 -26.46
CA GLU A 197 4.95 -4.82 -27.38
C GLU A 197 4.75 -5.28 -28.83
N GLN A 198 5.46 -6.34 -29.25
CA GLN A 198 5.35 -6.89 -30.59
C GLN A 198 3.93 -7.42 -30.86
N GLN A 199 3.35 -8.17 -29.94
CA GLN A 199 1.98 -8.69 -30.07
C GLN A 199 0.94 -7.55 -30.19
N LEU A 200 1.12 -6.45 -29.41
CA LEU A 200 0.27 -5.26 -29.52
C LEU A 200 0.41 -4.55 -30.86
N LEU A 201 1.65 -4.45 -31.38
CA LEU A 201 1.89 -3.91 -32.69
C LEU A 201 1.26 -4.76 -33.79
N ASP A 202 1.40 -6.08 -33.71
CA ASP A 202 0.80 -7.02 -34.66
C ASP A 202 -0.73 -6.94 -34.64
N CYS A 203 -1.34 -6.86 -33.44
CA CYS A 203 -2.77 -6.61 -33.29
C CYS A 203 -3.20 -5.29 -33.93
N THR A 204 -2.42 -4.22 -33.74
CA THR A 204 -2.73 -2.90 -34.32
C THR A 204 -2.56 -2.90 -35.84
N ALA A 205 -1.51 -3.56 -36.35
CA ALA A 205 -1.20 -3.64 -37.77
C ALA A 205 -2.25 -4.46 -38.56
N ALA A 206 -2.88 -5.44 -37.90
CA ALA A 206 -3.94 -6.27 -38.50
C ALA A 206 -5.27 -5.53 -38.68
N LEU A 207 -5.44 -4.38 -38.03
CA LEU A 207 -6.67 -3.61 -38.12
C LEU A 207 -6.84 -2.97 -39.49
N PRO A 208 -8.10 -2.86 -40.00
CA PRO A 208 -8.37 -2.19 -41.26
C PRO A 208 -7.94 -0.72 -41.18
N ARG A 209 -7.24 -0.30 -42.21
CA ARG A 209 -6.82 1.11 -42.36
C ARG A 209 -7.96 1.94 -42.95
N ASP A 210 -8.03 3.20 -42.51
CA ASP A 210 -8.94 4.18 -43.09
C ASP A 210 -8.55 4.46 -44.56
N PRO A 211 -9.43 4.17 -45.54
CA PRO A 211 -9.12 4.44 -46.95
C PRO A 211 -8.87 5.91 -47.26
N GLU A 212 -9.47 6.83 -46.49
CA GLU A 212 -9.32 8.27 -46.68
C GLU A 212 -8.01 8.80 -46.02
N ARG A 213 -7.45 8.00 -45.08
CA ARG A 213 -6.23 8.36 -44.33
C ARG A 213 -5.31 7.14 -44.18
N PRO A 214 -4.75 6.63 -45.27
CA PRO A 214 -3.95 5.40 -45.29
C PRO A 214 -2.68 5.47 -44.41
N ASP A 215 -2.15 6.69 -44.21
CA ASP A 215 -0.94 6.93 -43.41
C ASP A 215 -1.25 6.94 -41.90
N ARG A 216 -2.53 6.98 -41.48
CA ARG A 216 -2.90 6.94 -40.10
C ARG A 216 -2.83 5.52 -39.58
N ILE A 217 -2.09 5.33 -38.46
CA ILE A 217 -2.02 4.06 -37.76
C ILE A 217 -3.42 3.76 -37.17
N PRO A 218 -3.98 2.57 -37.42
CA PRO A 218 -5.25 2.16 -36.81
C PRO A 218 -5.18 2.20 -35.29
N THR A 219 -6.30 2.45 -34.67
CA THR A 219 -6.37 2.58 -33.21
C THR A 219 -7.04 1.34 -32.61
N LEU A 220 -6.28 0.60 -31.81
CA LEU A 220 -6.81 -0.54 -31.06
C LEU A 220 -7.68 -0.02 -29.90
N ASN A 221 -8.97 -0.30 -29.95
CA ASN A 221 -9.94 0.07 -28.93
C ASN A 221 -11.04 -1.01 -28.81
N LEU A 222 -11.93 -0.91 -27.84
CA LEU A 222 -12.91 -1.96 -27.58
C LEU A 222 -13.99 -2.09 -28.68
N ASN A 223 -14.08 -1.17 -29.66
CA ASN A 223 -15.03 -1.30 -30.78
C ASN A 223 -14.50 -2.18 -31.91
N VAL A 224 -13.21 -2.47 -31.93
CA VAL A 224 -12.57 -3.36 -32.92
C VAL A 224 -13.24 -4.75 -32.90
N ASP A 225 -13.36 -5.39 -34.05
CA ASP A 225 -13.76 -6.79 -34.11
C ASP A 225 -12.68 -7.68 -33.48
N PRO A 226 -12.95 -8.41 -32.38
CA PRO A 226 -11.98 -9.28 -31.76
C PRO A 226 -11.42 -10.35 -32.73
N ASP A 227 -12.25 -10.86 -33.64
CA ASP A 227 -11.85 -11.92 -34.58
C ASP A 227 -10.86 -11.44 -35.64
N ALA A 228 -10.72 -10.13 -35.83
CA ALA A 228 -9.68 -9.55 -36.66
C ALA A 228 -8.29 -9.55 -36.02
N LEU A 229 -8.17 -9.84 -34.72
CA LEU A 229 -6.90 -9.82 -34.01
C LEU A 229 -6.13 -11.14 -34.19
N PRO A 230 -4.83 -11.10 -34.52
CA PRO A 230 -4.02 -12.31 -34.71
C PRO A 230 -3.73 -13.04 -33.41
N ASP A 231 -3.58 -12.30 -32.30
CA ASP A 231 -3.22 -12.86 -31.01
C ASP A 231 -4.48 -13.46 -30.30
N PRO A 232 -4.45 -14.76 -29.89
CA PRO A 232 -5.59 -15.40 -29.29
C PRO A 232 -5.94 -14.86 -27.91
N VAL A 233 -4.95 -14.40 -27.12
CA VAL A 233 -5.20 -13.86 -25.78
C VAL A 233 -5.86 -12.48 -25.90
N ALA A 234 -5.37 -11.63 -26.81
CA ALA A 234 -6.01 -10.35 -27.12
C ALA A 234 -7.46 -10.52 -27.58
N ARG A 235 -7.70 -11.50 -28.46
CA ARG A 235 -9.03 -11.83 -28.98
C ARG A 235 -9.99 -12.23 -27.86
N GLU A 236 -9.61 -13.20 -27.04
CA GLU A 236 -10.40 -13.68 -25.90
C GLU A 236 -10.70 -12.54 -24.93
N THR A 237 -9.69 -11.76 -24.56
CA THR A 237 -9.84 -10.61 -23.66
C THR A 237 -10.84 -9.59 -24.21
N LEU A 238 -10.78 -9.25 -25.51
CA LEU A 238 -11.71 -8.32 -26.11
C LEU A 238 -13.14 -8.90 -26.17
N HIS A 239 -13.32 -10.19 -26.42
CA HIS A 239 -14.62 -10.83 -26.35
C HIS A 239 -15.25 -10.70 -24.97
N VAL A 240 -14.51 -11.02 -23.91
CA VAL A 240 -14.95 -10.87 -22.51
C VAL A 240 -15.33 -9.41 -22.22
N LEU A 241 -14.46 -8.46 -22.50
CA LEU A 241 -14.72 -7.04 -22.24
C LEU A 241 -15.93 -6.48 -23.00
N LYS A 242 -16.15 -6.93 -24.25
CA LYS A 242 -17.33 -6.57 -25.03
C LYS A 242 -18.62 -7.16 -24.45
N GLY A 243 -18.56 -8.40 -23.96
CA GLY A 243 -19.65 -9.04 -23.22
C GLY A 243 -20.06 -8.24 -22.00
N LEU A 244 -19.08 -7.92 -21.15
CA LEU A 244 -19.27 -7.12 -19.95
C LEU A 244 -19.82 -5.71 -20.27
N ARG A 245 -19.29 -5.06 -21.32
CA ARG A 245 -19.80 -3.75 -21.73
C ARG A 245 -21.26 -3.78 -22.16
N LYS A 246 -21.71 -4.84 -22.84
CA LYS A 246 -23.14 -5.00 -23.21
C LYS A 246 -24.03 -5.11 -21.98
N ARG A 247 -23.53 -5.67 -20.89
CA ARG A 247 -24.26 -5.85 -19.63
C ARG A 247 -24.21 -4.62 -18.73
N ALA A 248 -23.21 -3.75 -18.87
CA ALA A 248 -23.01 -2.57 -18.02
C ALA A 248 -24.24 -1.67 -17.80
N PRO A 249 -25.19 -1.51 -18.77
CA PRO A 249 -26.42 -0.74 -18.53
C PRO A 249 -27.46 -1.43 -17.63
N TYR A 250 -27.34 -2.73 -17.39
CA TYR A 250 -28.36 -3.57 -16.75
C TYR A 250 -28.01 -4.06 -15.35
N VAL A 251 -26.74 -3.90 -14.94
CA VAL A 251 -26.23 -4.37 -13.64
C VAL A 251 -25.51 -3.24 -12.91
N THR A 252 -25.36 -3.38 -11.61
CA THR A 252 -24.59 -2.42 -10.81
C THR A 252 -23.08 -2.50 -11.12
N PRO A 253 -22.29 -1.43 -10.87
CA PRO A 253 -20.85 -1.48 -11.03
C PRO A 253 -20.18 -2.61 -10.23
N PHE A 254 -20.67 -2.88 -9.02
CA PHE A 254 -20.16 -3.97 -8.18
C PHE A 254 -20.39 -5.35 -8.87
N GLU A 255 -21.59 -5.64 -9.29
CA GLU A 255 -21.93 -6.92 -9.97
C GLU A 255 -21.13 -7.10 -11.24
N LEU A 256 -21.05 -6.04 -12.08
CA LEU A 256 -20.29 -6.08 -13.32
C LEU A 256 -18.81 -6.33 -13.10
N LEU A 257 -18.21 -5.68 -12.11
CA LEU A 257 -16.79 -5.83 -11.82
C LEU A 257 -16.47 -7.14 -11.12
N ALA A 258 -17.40 -7.67 -10.29
CA ALA A 258 -17.27 -9.00 -9.73
C ALA A 258 -17.24 -10.05 -10.85
N GLU A 259 -18.14 -9.93 -11.84
CA GLU A 259 -18.14 -10.79 -13.03
C GLU A 259 -16.85 -10.63 -13.85
N ALA A 260 -16.37 -9.38 -14.03
CA ALA A 260 -15.09 -9.12 -14.72
C ALA A 260 -13.90 -9.80 -14.03
N VAL A 261 -13.88 -9.81 -12.70
CA VAL A 261 -12.84 -10.50 -11.91
C VAL A 261 -12.83 -11.99 -12.19
N GLU A 262 -14.00 -12.61 -12.31
CA GLU A 262 -14.15 -14.05 -12.59
C GLU A 262 -13.82 -14.38 -14.06
N GLU A 263 -14.39 -13.67 -15.02
CA GLU A 263 -14.20 -13.94 -16.45
C GLU A 263 -12.76 -13.68 -16.92
N LEU A 264 -12.10 -12.65 -16.37
CA LEU A 264 -10.69 -12.36 -16.63
C LEU A 264 -9.73 -13.17 -15.74
N ARG A 265 -10.25 -14.06 -14.89
CA ARG A 265 -9.48 -14.93 -14.00
C ARG A 265 -8.47 -14.18 -13.12
N VAL A 266 -8.88 -12.99 -12.63
CA VAL A 266 -8.00 -12.09 -11.86
C VAL A 266 -7.42 -12.80 -10.64
N ARG A 267 -8.26 -13.50 -9.84
CA ARG A 267 -7.83 -14.16 -8.59
C ARG A 267 -6.82 -15.28 -8.84
N PRO A 268 -7.04 -16.27 -9.71
CA PRO A 268 -6.03 -17.31 -10.00
C PRO A 268 -4.70 -16.74 -10.54
N ILE A 269 -4.77 -15.68 -11.35
CA ILE A 269 -3.55 -15.01 -11.86
C ILE A 269 -2.76 -14.37 -10.72
N LEU A 270 -3.43 -13.71 -9.77
CA LEU A 270 -2.78 -13.10 -8.62
C LEU A 270 -2.18 -14.16 -7.69
N GLU A 271 -2.87 -15.26 -7.42
CA GLU A 271 -2.36 -16.38 -6.64
C GLU A 271 -1.08 -16.97 -7.26
N GLN A 272 -1.10 -17.18 -8.57
CA GLN A 272 0.06 -17.71 -9.30
C GLN A 272 1.25 -16.73 -9.28
N ARG A 273 1.00 -15.44 -9.39
CA ARG A 273 2.03 -14.41 -9.44
C ARG A 273 2.62 -14.06 -8.07
N HIS A 274 1.81 -14.16 -7.04
CA HIS A 274 2.17 -13.76 -5.68
C HIS A 274 2.02 -14.91 -4.67
N PRO A 275 2.67 -16.07 -4.87
CA PRO A 275 2.40 -17.27 -4.08
C PRO A 275 2.65 -17.09 -2.56
N ARG A 276 3.41 -16.06 -2.17
CA ARG A 276 3.71 -15.75 -0.76
C ARG A 276 2.92 -14.58 -0.19
N SER A 277 2.23 -13.81 -1.01
CA SER A 277 1.51 -12.59 -0.62
C SER A 277 0.16 -12.43 -1.35
N ALA A 278 -0.39 -13.52 -1.86
CA ALA A 278 -1.64 -13.54 -2.61
C ALA A 278 -2.82 -12.97 -1.80
N GLU A 279 -2.91 -13.29 -0.51
CA GLU A 279 -4.01 -12.85 0.36
C GLU A 279 -4.20 -11.33 0.33
N ARG A 280 -3.10 -10.57 0.35
CA ARG A 280 -3.21 -9.11 0.29
C ARG A 280 -3.67 -8.64 -1.08
N ALA A 281 -3.15 -9.21 -2.17
CA ALA A 281 -3.59 -8.85 -3.52
C ALA A 281 -5.08 -9.18 -3.71
N LEU A 282 -5.54 -10.33 -3.20
CA LEU A 282 -6.95 -10.71 -3.20
C LEU A 282 -7.80 -9.76 -2.34
N SER A 283 -7.33 -9.39 -1.16
CA SER A 283 -8.00 -8.41 -0.29
C SER A 283 -8.12 -7.03 -0.96
N ASN A 284 -7.12 -6.62 -1.76
CA ASN A 284 -7.19 -5.40 -2.55
C ASN A 284 -8.22 -5.49 -3.69
N VAL A 285 -8.37 -6.65 -4.32
CA VAL A 285 -9.46 -6.89 -5.27
C VAL A 285 -10.82 -6.71 -4.60
N ASP A 286 -11.02 -7.33 -3.42
CA ASP A 286 -12.27 -7.21 -2.67
C ASP A 286 -12.53 -5.77 -2.24
N LEU A 287 -11.51 -5.06 -1.77
CA LEU A 287 -11.61 -3.63 -1.46
C LEU A 287 -12.06 -2.82 -2.69
N TYR A 288 -11.48 -3.09 -3.86
CA TYR A 288 -11.85 -2.38 -5.09
C TYR A 288 -13.31 -2.63 -5.47
N LEU A 289 -13.79 -3.87 -5.34
CA LEU A 289 -15.19 -4.21 -5.55
C LEU A 289 -16.11 -3.49 -4.57
N GLU A 290 -15.76 -3.45 -3.28
CA GLU A 290 -16.54 -2.74 -2.26
C GLU A 290 -16.61 -1.23 -2.53
N LEU A 291 -15.55 -0.61 -3.07
CA LEU A 291 -15.56 0.79 -3.49
C LEU A 291 -16.57 1.08 -4.63
N ALA A 292 -16.99 0.06 -5.38
CA ALA A 292 -17.96 0.21 -6.44
C ALA A 292 -19.44 0.22 -5.95
N ARG A 293 -19.73 -0.34 -4.75
CA ARG A 293 -21.10 -0.43 -4.21
C ARG A 293 -21.87 0.90 -4.13
N PRO A 294 -21.27 2.01 -3.64
CA PRO A 294 -21.98 3.29 -3.58
C PRO A 294 -22.37 3.86 -4.95
N TYR A 295 -21.85 3.28 -6.03
CA TYR A 295 -22.10 3.76 -7.39
C TYR A 295 -23.26 3.04 -8.10
N ALA A 296 -24.05 2.22 -7.39
CA ALA A 296 -25.19 1.49 -7.96
C ALA A 296 -26.14 2.38 -8.77
N VAL A 297 -26.37 3.64 -8.31
CA VAL A 297 -27.22 4.61 -9.00
C VAL A 297 -26.42 5.47 -9.99
N ARG A 298 -25.21 5.88 -9.62
CA ARG A 298 -24.36 6.76 -10.45
C ARG A 298 -23.75 6.06 -11.66
N GLY A 299 -23.67 4.72 -11.60
CA GLY A 299 -23.22 3.84 -12.67
C GLY A 299 -21.71 3.78 -12.87
N LEU A 300 -21.30 2.88 -13.78
CA LEU A 300 -19.88 2.55 -14.01
C LEU A 300 -19.04 3.73 -14.46
N LYS A 301 -19.57 4.64 -15.27
CA LYS A 301 -18.80 5.80 -15.75
C LYS A 301 -18.38 6.74 -14.61
N ALA A 302 -19.29 6.96 -13.65
CA ALA A 302 -18.98 7.79 -12.48
C ALA A 302 -17.91 7.11 -11.61
N PHE A 303 -18.02 5.80 -11.39
CA PHE A 303 -17.01 5.03 -10.67
C PHE A 303 -15.65 5.09 -11.38
N ALA A 304 -15.59 4.85 -12.69
CA ALA A 304 -14.36 4.92 -13.47
C ALA A 304 -13.68 6.28 -13.38
N SER A 305 -14.46 7.37 -13.47
CA SER A 305 -13.96 8.74 -13.34
C SER A 305 -13.37 9.01 -11.96
N ASP A 306 -14.07 8.60 -10.90
CA ASP A 306 -13.63 8.82 -9.52
C ASP A 306 -12.39 7.98 -9.18
N MET A 307 -12.30 6.73 -9.67
CA MET A 307 -11.10 5.89 -9.48
C MET A 307 -9.89 6.44 -10.23
N ARG A 308 -10.09 6.95 -11.44
CA ARG A 308 -9.06 7.65 -12.19
C ARG A 308 -8.56 8.89 -11.44
N ALA A 309 -9.45 9.73 -10.95
CA ALA A 309 -9.11 10.94 -10.18
C ALA A 309 -8.33 10.59 -8.90
N LYS A 310 -8.74 9.54 -8.19
CA LYS A 310 -8.03 9.05 -6.99
C LYS A 310 -6.62 8.54 -7.33
N TRP A 311 -6.48 7.81 -8.41
CA TRP A 311 -5.16 7.35 -8.88
C TRP A 311 -4.25 8.54 -9.27
N GLU A 312 -4.75 9.48 -10.08
CA GLU A 312 -4.01 10.67 -10.52
C GLU A 312 -3.62 11.59 -9.35
N ALA A 313 -4.51 11.78 -8.38
CA ALA A 313 -4.25 12.58 -7.18
C ALA A 313 -3.36 11.87 -6.15
N SER A 314 -2.94 10.61 -6.38
CA SER A 314 -2.26 9.78 -5.37
C SER A 314 -3.03 9.74 -4.04
N THR A 315 -4.35 9.73 -4.11
CA THR A 315 -5.24 9.79 -2.94
C THR A 315 -4.98 8.61 -2.02
N SER A 316 -4.86 8.89 -0.73
CA SER A 316 -4.65 7.91 0.32
C SER A 316 -5.88 7.00 0.47
N GLN A 317 -5.73 5.72 0.15
CA GLN A 317 -6.71 4.67 0.40
C GLN A 317 -6.02 3.54 1.15
N ALA A 318 -6.60 3.10 2.26
CA ALA A 318 -6.10 1.94 2.99
C ALA A 318 -6.16 0.69 2.10
N GLU A 319 -5.15 -0.18 2.20
CA GLU A 319 -5.16 -1.48 1.53
C GLU A 319 -6.17 -2.43 2.17
N GLY A 320 -6.63 -3.41 1.40
CA GLY A 320 -7.41 -4.54 1.91
C GLY A 320 -6.58 -5.30 2.97
N ARG A 321 -7.22 -5.67 4.06
CA ARG A 321 -6.59 -6.47 5.12
C ARG A 321 -6.91 -7.93 4.87
N PRO A 322 -5.92 -8.85 4.85
CA PRO A 322 -6.21 -10.27 4.98
C PRO A 322 -6.87 -10.53 6.33
N ASP A 323 -7.79 -11.48 6.37
CA ASP A 323 -8.38 -11.91 7.63
C ASP A 323 -7.26 -12.36 8.58
N ALA A 324 -7.22 -11.79 9.76
CA ALA A 324 -6.28 -12.18 10.80
C ALA A 324 -6.65 -13.59 11.29
N GLN A 325 -5.86 -14.59 10.88
CA GLN A 325 -5.89 -15.94 11.47
C GLN A 325 -4.98 -16.03 12.68
#